data_1c2a8125a1ccdf6b1cfa7cd2d5c1403f
#
_entry.id   1c2a8125a1ccdf6b1cfa7cd2d5c1403f
#
_cell.length_a   1.000
_cell.length_b   1.000
_cell.length_c   1.000
_cell.angle_alpha   90.00
_cell.angle_beta   90.00
_cell.angle_gamma   90.00
#
_symmetry.space_group_name_H-M   'P 1'
#
loop_
_entity.id
_entity.type
_entity.pdbx_description
1 polymer ?
#
loop_
_entity_poly.entity_id
_entity_poly.type
_entity_poly.pdbx_seq_one_letter_code
_entity_poly.pdbx_strand_id
1 'polypeptide(L)'
;TISGNASMEPSQMTGKFVSDGEGSFMWIDGPVTDVVRNGGVLLLDEVNFINPKIYTNLYSLTDGRRSITLLDHHGETIEAHPDLTIFATMNPDYIGTTPLNFAFRNRFDIQIPWDYDDDVEAKLISSKALRVLMKQLRTEAAKGQYETPISTNMGIEFERFVTMLSYEFAAENFIAHFSNDEQASVRMVFQTHEHNIKIDFGIESQIVTEQAADLSIDERLTAWAAQIPAGV
;
A
#
# COMPACT_ATOMS: atom_id res chain seq x y z
N THR A 1 -0.48 -2.40 -15.31
CA THR A 1 -1.03 -2.10 -13.98
C THR A 1 -1.96 -0.91 -14.07
N ILE A 2 -3.07 -0.98 -13.35
CA ILE A 2 -4.03 0.11 -13.18
C ILE A 2 -4.21 0.28 -11.68
N SER A 3 -3.89 1.47 -11.15
CA SER A 3 -4.12 1.79 -9.73
C SER A 3 -5.49 2.46 -9.58
N GLY A 4 -6.30 1.89 -8.70
CA GLY A 4 -7.66 2.34 -8.43
C GLY A 4 -7.70 3.74 -7.83
N ASN A 5 -8.62 4.55 -8.32
CA ASN A 5 -8.98 5.83 -7.71
C ASN A 5 -10.45 6.18 -7.98
N ALA A 6 -11.04 7.00 -7.11
CA ALA A 6 -12.46 7.34 -7.17
C ALA A 6 -12.85 8.20 -8.37
N SER A 7 -11.91 8.94 -8.96
CA SER A 7 -12.11 9.82 -10.12
C SER A 7 -11.76 9.17 -11.45
N MET A 8 -11.45 7.88 -11.46
CA MET A 8 -11.16 7.14 -12.69
C MET A 8 -12.37 7.13 -13.62
N GLU A 9 -12.13 7.30 -14.91
CA GLU A 9 -13.15 7.20 -15.95
C GLU A 9 -12.98 5.90 -16.76
N PRO A 10 -14.07 5.33 -17.32
CA PRO A 10 -14.02 4.12 -18.14
C PRO A 10 -13.02 4.22 -19.30
N SER A 11 -12.95 5.38 -19.95
CA SER A 11 -12.05 5.65 -21.08
C SER A 11 -10.56 5.50 -20.74
N GLN A 12 -10.18 5.71 -19.48
CA GLN A 12 -8.81 5.50 -19.00
C GLN A 12 -8.43 4.02 -18.95
N MET A 13 -9.41 3.14 -18.86
CA MET A 13 -9.21 1.70 -18.85
C MET A 13 -9.36 1.09 -20.25
N THR A 14 -10.43 1.47 -20.96
CA THR A 14 -10.82 0.83 -22.21
C THR A 14 -10.27 1.52 -23.46
N GLY A 15 -10.04 2.82 -23.41
CA GLY A 15 -9.55 3.60 -24.54
C GLY A 15 -10.47 4.75 -24.91
N LYS A 16 -10.01 5.56 -25.84
CA LYS A 16 -10.72 6.77 -26.30
C LYS A 16 -10.33 7.19 -27.70
N PHE A 17 -11.18 8.00 -28.33
CA PHE A 17 -10.82 8.71 -29.54
C PHE A 17 -9.90 9.89 -29.24
N VAL A 18 -8.84 10.03 -29.98
CA VAL A 18 -7.87 11.12 -29.89
C VAL A 18 -7.77 11.79 -31.26
N SER A 19 -7.74 13.12 -31.31
CA SER A 19 -7.50 13.86 -32.54
C SER A 19 -6.09 13.63 -33.07
N ASP A 20 -5.96 13.38 -34.35
CA ASP A 20 -4.67 13.27 -35.04
C ASP A 20 -4.02 14.63 -35.35
N GLY A 21 -4.70 15.74 -35.05
CA GLY A 21 -4.26 17.11 -35.37
C GLY A 21 -4.56 17.57 -36.80
N GLU A 22 -5.06 16.69 -37.65
CA GLU A 22 -5.42 16.97 -39.07
C GLU A 22 -6.92 16.99 -39.30
N GLY A 23 -7.70 16.95 -38.21
CA GLY A 23 -9.18 17.03 -38.24
C GLY A 23 -9.86 15.65 -38.22
N SER A 24 -9.12 14.55 -38.13
CA SER A 24 -9.65 13.20 -37.94
C SER A 24 -9.44 12.74 -36.48
N PHE A 25 -10.14 11.68 -36.09
CA PHE A 25 -10.04 11.04 -34.82
C PHE A 25 -9.65 9.58 -35.02
N MET A 26 -8.67 9.14 -34.22
CA MET A 26 -8.26 7.75 -34.15
C MET A 26 -8.57 7.18 -32.76
N TRP A 27 -8.97 5.92 -32.74
CA TRP A 27 -9.13 5.21 -31.47
C TRP A 27 -7.76 4.79 -30.91
N ILE A 28 -7.56 4.98 -29.61
CA ILE A 28 -6.38 4.48 -28.89
C ILE A 28 -6.90 3.55 -27.80
N ASP A 29 -6.49 2.29 -27.85
CA ASP A 29 -6.79 1.31 -26.83
C ASP A 29 -6.23 1.75 -25.47
N GLY A 30 -7.03 1.59 -24.43
CA GLY A 30 -6.58 1.74 -23.06
C GLY A 30 -5.87 0.46 -22.56
N PRO A 31 -5.27 0.51 -21.36
CA PRO A 31 -4.47 -0.60 -20.84
C PRO A 31 -5.26 -1.92 -20.66
N VAL A 32 -6.55 -1.87 -20.40
CA VAL A 32 -7.39 -3.08 -20.37
C VAL A 32 -7.55 -3.66 -21.76
N THR A 33 -7.95 -2.84 -22.72
CA THR A 33 -8.18 -3.30 -24.10
C THR A 33 -6.91 -3.85 -24.72
N ASP A 34 -5.78 -3.20 -24.47
CA ASP A 34 -4.48 -3.64 -24.98
C ASP A 34 -4.14 -5.07 -24.49
N VAL A 35 -4.24 -5.34 -23.18
CA VAL A 35 -3.95 -6.68 -22.66
C VAL A 35 -5.03 -7.71 -23.02
N VAL A 36 -6.28 -7.29 -23.23
CA VAL A 36 -7.35 -8.17 -23.72
C VAL A 36 -7.04 -8.65 -25.12
N ARG A 37 -6.56 -7.76 -26.01
CA ARG A 37 -6.18 -8.12 -27.38
C ARG A 37 -4.90 -8.93 -27.47
N ASN A 38 -3.88 -8.53 -26.73
CA ASN A 38 -2.51 -9.01 -26.92
C ASN A 38 -2.06 -10.06 -25.89
N GLY A 39 -2.85 -10.28 -24.84
CA GLY A 39 -2.49 -11.15 -23.72
C GLY A 39 -1.57 -10.46 -22.71
N GLY A 40 -1.24 -11.20 -21.66
CA GLY A 40 -0.37 -10.73 -20.59
C GLY A 40 -1.07 -10.58 -19.26
N VAL A 41 -0.50 -9.78 -18.37
CA VAL A 41 -0.98 -9.62 -16.99
C VAL A 41 -1.66 -8.27 -16.81
N LEU A 42 -2.95 -8.30 -16.43
CA LEU A 42 -3.69 -7.15 -15.97
C LEU A 42 -3.69 -7.13 -14.44
N LEU A 43 -3.01 -6.17 -13.84
CA LEU A 43 -3.06 -5.92 -12.41
C LEU A 43 -3.99 -4.72 -12.14
N LEU A 44 -5.08 -4.97 -11.42
CA LEU A 44 -5.98 -3.96 -10.87
C LEU A 44 -5.59 -3.75 -9.41
N ASP A 45 -4.79 -2.73 -9.17
CA ASP A 45 -4.29 -2.41 -7.83
C ASP A 45 -5.30 -1.50 -7.10
N GLU A 46 -5.53 -1.77 -5.82
CA GLU A 46 -6.48 -1.03 -4.99
C GLU A 46 -7.89 -0.95 -5.62
N VAL A 47 -8.39 -2.08 -6.12
CA VAL A 47 -9.64 -2.12 -6.91
C VAL A 47 -10.87 -1.59 -6.16
N ASN A 48 -10.85 -1.60 -4.83
CA ASN A 48 -11.92 -1.07 -3.98
C ASN A 48 -11.98 0.48 -3.91
N PHE A 49 -11.00 1.19 -4.48
CA PHE A 49 -11.07 2.63 -4.73
C PHE A 49 -11.72 2.97 -6.07
N ILE A 50 -11.86 2.00 -6.98
CA ILE A 50 -12.52 2.22 -8.27
C ILE A 50 -14.03 2.28 -8.06
N ASN A 51 -14.68 3.27 -8.67
CA ASN A 51 -16.14 3.36 -8.65
C ASN A 51 -16.76 2.05 -9.21
N PRO A 52 -17.68 1.39 -8.48
CA PRO A 52 -18.32 0.15 -8.92
C PRO A 52 -18.92 0.17 -10.33
N LYS A 53 -19.39 1.34 -10.80
CA LYS A 53 -19.92 1.51 -12.15
C LYS A 53 -18.87 1.26 -13.24
N ILE A 54 -17.60 1.49 -12.94
CA ILE A 54 -16.53 1.36 -13.92
C ILE A 54 -16.16 -0.09 -14.13
N TYR A 55 -15.95 -0.85 -13.05
CA TYR A 55 -15.54 -2.25 -13.20
C TYR A 55 -16.71 -3.18 -13.59
N THR A 56 -17.97 -2.70 -13.65
CA THR A 56 -19.05 -3.51 -14.25
C THR A 56 -18.75 -3.86 -15.71
N ASN A 57 -18.03 -3.01 -16.42
CA ASN A 57 -17.58 -3.29 -17.79
C ASN A 57 -16.59 -4.46 -17.85
N LEU A 58 -15.94 -4.79 -16.73
CA LEU A 58 -15.00 -5.92 -16.63
C LEU A 58 -15.68 -7.24 -16.26
N TYR A 59 -17.00 -7.25 -15.99
CA TYR A 59 -17.70 -8.47 -15.57
C TYR A 59 -17.66 -9.56 -16.63
N SER A 60 -17.84 -9.19 -17.89
CA SER A 60 -17.78 -10.15 -19.00
C SER A 60 -16.36 -10.67 -19.27
N LEU A 61 -15.36 -9.90 -18.87
CA LEU A 61 -13.96 -10.28 -18.98
C LEU A 61 -13.56 -11.29 -17.89
N THR A 62 -14.14 -11.14 -16.70
CA THR A 62 -13.84 -11.97 -15.52
C THR A 62 -14.83 -13.13 -15.31
N ASP A 63 -15.72 -13.38 -16.24
CA ASP A 63 -16.60 -14.55 -16.24
C ASP A 63 -16.34 -15.47 -17.46
N GLY A 64 -17.15 -16.51 -17.61
CA GLY A 64 -16.98 -17.50 -18.68
C GLY A 64 -17.04 -16.96 -20.11
N ARG A 65 -17.48 -15.71 -20.32
CA ARG A 65 -17.51 -15.07 -21.64
C ARG A 65 -16.12 -14.60 -22.08
N ARG A 66 -15.24 -14.26 -21.14
CA ARG A 66 -13.87 -13.77 -21.41
C ARG A 66 -13.82 -12.77 -22.56
N SER A 67 -14.64 -11.73 -22.49
CA SER A 67 -14.73 -10.70 -23.55
C SER A 67 -15.01 -9.33 -22.96
N ILE A 68 -14.68 -8.27 -23.72
CA ILE A 68 -15.04 -6.90 -23.37
C ILE A 68 -15.75 -6.26 -24.57
N THR A 69 -16.77 -5.44 -24.30
CA THR A 69 -17.46 -4.66 -25.34
C THR A 69 -17.13 -3.19 -25.17
N LEU A 70 -16.55 -2.59 -26.21
CA LEU A 70 -16.16 -1.19 -26.27
C LEU A 70 -17.33 -0.37 -26.83
N LEU A 71 -18.23 0.10 -25.96
CA LEU A 71 -19.40 0.86 -26.35
C LEU A 71 -19.04 2.14 -27.13
N ASP A 72 -17.98 2.82 -26.70
CA ASP A 72 -17.50 4.05 -27.32
C ASP A 72 -16.73 3.80 -28.62
N HIS A 73 -16.37 2.55 -28.93
CA HIS A 73 -15.72 2.14 -30.16
C HIS A 73 -16.69 1.27 -31.00
N HIS A 74 -17.79 1.87 -31.45
CA HIS A 74 -18.79 1.24 -32.32
C HIS A 74 -19.43 -0.06 -31.78
N GLY A 75 -19.32 -0.30 -30.46
CA GLY A 75 -19.81 -1.55 -29.86
C GLY A 75 -18.94 -2.77 -30.18
N GLU A 76 -17.69 -2.57 -30.55
CA GLU A 76 -16.73 -3.68 -30.80
C GLU A 76 -16.66 -4.60 -29.60
N THR A 77 -16.83 -5.89 -29.82
CA THR A 77 -16.62 -6.93 -28.81
C THR A 77 -15.33 -7.65 -29.11
N ILE A 78 -14.45 -7.72 -28.10
CA ILE A 78 -13.12 -8.32 -28.18
C ILE A 78 -13.09 -9.53 -27.26
N GLU A 79 -12.77 -10.69 -27.80
CA GLU A 79 -12.49 -11.88 -27.00
C GLU A 79 -11.09 -11.77 -26.37
N ALA A 80 -11.00 -12.15 -25.10
CA ALA A 80 -9.74 -12.08 -24.39
C ALA A 80 -8.73 -13.09 -24.92
N HIS A 81 -7.51 -12.62 -25.12
CA HIS A 81 -6.39 -13.50 -25.47
C HIS A 81 -6.27 -14.65 -24.45
N PRO A 82 -5.96 -15.88 -24.90
CA PRO A 82 -5.84 -17.04 -23.99
C PRO A 82 -4.86 -16.83 -22.83
N ASP A 83 -3.77 -16.11 -23.09
CA ASP A 83 -2.72 -15.83 -22.09
C ASP A 83 -3.05 -14.66 -21.15
N LEU A 84 -4.26 -14.08 -21.23
CA LEU A 84 -4.67 -13.04 -20.32
C LEU A 84 -4.87 -13.60 -18.90
N THR A 85 -4.12 -13.05 -17.95
CA THR A 85 -4.30 -13.30 -16.51
C THR A 85 -4.64 -11.99 -15.80
N ILE A 86 -5.61 -12.03 -14.90
CA ILE A 86 -6.09 -10.85 -14.17
C ILE A 86 -5.81 -11.03 -12.68
N PHE A 87 -5.12 -10.07 -12.09
CA PHE A 87 -4.94 -9.94 -10.65
C PHE A 87 -5.65 -8.67 -10.16
N ALA A 88 -6.20 -8.76 -8.96
CA ALA A 88 -6.72 -7.60 -8.25
C ALA A 88 -6.21 -7.58 -6.82
N THR A 89 -5.81 -6.42 -6.34
CA THR A 89 -5.47 -6.19 -4.92
C THR A 89 -6.51 -5.28 -4.29
N MET A 90 -6.71 -5.43 -3.00
CA MET A 90 -7.54 -4.52 -2.21
C MET A 90 -7.09 -4.51 -0.75
N ASN A 91 -7.32 -3.39 -0.08
CA ASN A 91 -7.23 -3.28 1.37
C ASN A 91 -8.67 -3.24 1.93
N PRO A 92 -9.19 -4.33 2.51
CA PRO A 92 -10.62 -4.46 2.82
C PRO A 92 -11.11 -3.45 3.86
N ASP A 93 -10.25 -3.03 4.79
CA ASP A 93 -10.63 -2.27 5.98
C ASP A 93 -10.08 -0.82 5.97
N TYR A 94 -9.68 -0.31 4.79
CA TYR A 94 -9.12 1.03 4.70
C TYR A 94 -10.21 2.11 4.66
N ILE A 95 -10.04 3.17 5.47
CA ILE A 95 -10.96 4.31 5.51
C ILE A 95 -11.04 4.97 4.12
N GLY A 96 -12.27 5.19 3.63
CA GLY A 96 -12.51 5.80 2.31
C GLY A 96 -12.60 4.80 1.16
N THR A 97 -12.50 3.50 1.43
CA THR A 97 -12.78 2.47 0.42
C THR A 97 -14.26 2.09 0.39
N THR A 98 -14.73 1.70 -0.79
CA THR A 98 -16.05 1.10 -0.95
C THR A 98 -15.93 -0.43 -0.83
N PRO A 99 -16.77 -1.10 -0.04
CA PRO A 99 -16.76 -2.55 -0.01
C PRO A 99 -16.86 -3.12 -1.43
N LEU A 100 -15.95 -3.99 -1.80
CA LEU A 100 -15.94 -4.59 -3.12
C LEU A 100 -17.25 -5.39 -3.32
N ASN A 101 -17.95 -5.13 -4.42
CA ASN A 101 -19.18 -5.82 -4.74
C ASN A 101 -18.94 -7.35 -4.75
N PHE A 102 -19.78 -8.06 -4.00
CA PHE A 102 -19.71 -9.53 -3.89
C PHE A 102 -19.72 -10.22 -5.25
N ALA A 103 -20.52 -9.71 -6.22
CA ALA A 103 -20.59 -10.27 -7.55
C ALA A 103 -19.27 -10.13 -8.32
N PHE A 104 -18.51 -9.03 -8.12
CA PHE A 104 -17.19 -8.87 -8.73
C PHE A 104 -16.15 -9.73 -8.03
N ARG A 105 -16.15 -9.74 -6.71
CA ARG A 105 -15.25 -10.58 -5.91
C ARG A 105 -15.34 -12.06 -6.26
N ASN A 106 -16.56 -12.57 -6.46
CA ASN A 106 -16.79 -13.99 -6.81
C ASN A 106 -16.34 -14.39 -8.22
N ARG A 107 -15.88 -13.45 -9.03
CA ARG A 107 -15.32 -13.74 -10.36
C ARG A 107 -13.83 -14.05 -10.33
N PHE A 108 -13.21 -13.94 -9.17
CA PHE A 108 -11.83 -14.38 -8.95
C PHE A 108 -11.86 -15.75 -8.30
N ASP A 109 -11.39 -16.75 -9.05
CA ASP A 109 -11.38 -18.15 -8.61
C ASP A 109 -10.47 -18.38 -7.40
N ILE A 110 -9.40 -17.58 -7.31
CA ILE A 110 -8.42 -17.67 -6.23
C ILE A 110 -8.47 -16.35 -5.43
N GLN A 111 -8.75 -16.48 -4.13
CA GLN A 111 -8.73 -15.38 -3.19
C GLN A 111 -7.71 -15.69 -2.10
N ILE A 112 -6.66 -14.88 -2.03
CA ILE A 112 -5.56 -15.07 -1.09
C ILE A 112 -5.67 -13.97 -0.03
N PRO A 113 -6.02 -14.30 1.22
CA PRO A 113 -5.85 -13.38 2.32
C PRO A 113 -4.35 -13.15 2.52
N TRP A 114 -3.93 -11.88 2.46
CA TRP A 114 -2.54 -11.50 2.67
C TRP A 114 -2.43 -10.87 4.04
N ASP A 115 -1.75 -11.53 4.95
CA ASP A 115 -1.55 -11.07 6.32
C ASP A 115 -0.06 -10.88 6.60
N TYR A 116 0.27 -10.33 7.76
CA TYR A 116 1.63 -10.15 8.21
C TYR A 116 2.31 -11.51 8.45
N ASP A 117 3.52 -11.65 7.95
CA ASP A 117 4.33 -12.86 8.07
C ASP A 117 5.51 -12.60 9.01
N ASP A 118 5.51 -13.29 10.15
CA ASP A 118 6.53 -13.14 11.19
C ASP A 118 7.95 -13.45 10.66
N ASP A 119 8.11 -14.39 9.72
CA ASP A 119 9.41 -14.76 9.14
C ASP A 119 9.91 -13.71 8.15
N VAL A 120 8.99 -13.10 7.42
CA VAL A 120 9.31 -11.99 6.52
C VAL A 120 9.67 -10.75 7.33
N GLU A 121 8.87 -10.42 8.34
CA GLU A 121 9.15 -9.28 9.22
C GLU A 121 10.48 -9.44 9.96
N ALA A 122 10.84 -10.66 10.36
CA ALA A 122 12.13 -10.93 11.02
C ALA A 122 13.35 -10.66 10.11
N LYS A 123 13.17 -10.67 8.79
CA LYS A 123 14.22 -10.32 7.82
C LYS A 123 14.30 -8.81 7.55
N LEU A 124 13.20 -8.10 7.76
CA LEU A 124 13.06 -6.67 7.45
C LEU A 124 13.27 -5.78 8.67
N ILE A 125 12.90 -6.27 9.85
CA ILE A 125 12.97 -5.56 11.13
C ILE A 125 13.85 -6.39 12.07
N SER A 126 15.02 -5.87 12.44
CA SER A 126 16.02 -6.57 13.23
C SER A 126 15.61 -6.70 14.70
N SER A 127 14.99 -5.64 15.27
CA SER A 127 14.53 -5.64 16.65
C SER A 127 13.38 -6.61 16.88
N LYS A 128 13.65 -7.63 17.70
CA LYS A 128 12.63 -8.59 18.12
C LYS A 128 11.58 -7.93 19.01
N ALA A 129 11.99 -7.05 19.91
CA ALA A 129 11.08 -6.36 20.82
C ALA A 129 10.14 -5.42 20.07
N LEU A 130 10.60 -4.72 19.02
CA LEU A 130 9.76 -3.91 18.16
C LEU A 130 8.71 -4.75 17.42
N ARG A 131 9.09 -5.90 16.85
CA ARG A 131 8.14 -6.83 16.22
C ARG A 131 7.08 -7.35 17.20
N VAL A 132 7.47 -7.63 18.45
CA VAL A 132 6.52 -8.03 19.50
C VAL A 132 5.55 -6.91 19.83
N LEU A 133 6.02 -5.66 19.96
CA LEU A 133 5.18 -4.49 20.13
C LEU A 133 4.17 -4.35 18.99
N MET A 134 4.64 -4.40 17.73
CA MET A 134 3.76 -4.29 16.55
C MET A 134 2.70 -5.38 16.51
N LYS A 135 3.07 -6.62 16.85
CA LYS A 135 2.13 -7.76 16.92
C LYS A 135 1.08 -7.56 18.02
N GLN A 136 1.48 -7.03 19.18
CA GLN A 136 0.53 -6.67 20.23
C GLN A 136 -0.45 -5.61 19.76
N LEU A 137 0.03 -4.51 19.19
CA LEU A 137 -0.82 -3.43 18.66
C LEU A 137 -1.79 -3.93 17.59
N ARG A 138 -1.36 -4.80 16.66
CA ARG A 138 -2.23 -5.46 15.67
C ARG A 138 -3.31 -6.32 16.32
N THR A 139 -2.95 -7.04 17.39
CA THR A 139 -3.91 -7.87 18.13
C THR A 139 -4.98 -7.01 18.82
N GLU A 140 -4.58 -5.84 19.30
CA GLU A 140 -5.49 -4.88 19.93
C GLU A 140 -6.35 -4.15 18.87
N ALA A 141 -5.78 -3.81 17.72
CA ALA A 141 -6.50 -3.26 16.57
C ALA A 141 -7.57 -4.25 16.05
N ALA A 142 -7.25 -5.54 15.97
CA ALA A 142 -8.21 -6.57 15.58
C ALA A 142 -9.41 -6.69 16.56
N LYS A 143 -9.26 -6.19 17.80
CA LYS A 143 -10.33 -6.09 18.80
C LYS A 143 -11.08 -4.75 18.74
N GLY A 144 -10.71 -3.88 17.79
CA GLY A 144 -11.32 -2.56 17.63
C GLY A 144 -10.78 -1.48 18.57
N GLN A 145 -9.61 -1.68 19.19
CA GLN A 145 -9.00 -0.66 20.05
C GLN A 145 -8.26 0.42 19.26
N TYR A 146 -7.83 0.09 18.05
CA TYR A 146 -7.14 1.00 17.12
C TYR A 146 -7.77 0.87 15.74
N GLU A 147 -7.97 2.00 15.07
CA GLU A 147 -8.41 2.08 13.68
C GLU A 147 -7.19 2.21 12.73
N THR A 148 -6.07 2.71 13.27
CA THR A 148 -4.83 2.88 12.51
C THR A 148 -4.17 1.54 12.21
N PRO A 149 -3.93 1.21 10.92
CA PRO A 149 -3.23 -0.02 10.54
C PRO A 149 -1.75 0.02 10.95
N ILE A 150 -1.26 -1.02 11.59
CA ILE A 150 0.15 -1.14 12.00
C ILE A 150 0.92 -1.87 10.90
N SER A 151 1.44 -1.14 9.93
CA SER A 151 2.14 -1.70 8.78
C SER A 151 3.57 -2.13 9.12
N THR A 152 4.11 -3.10 8.37
CA THR A 152 5.52 -3.49 8.45
C THR A 152 6.45 -2.32 8.17
N ASN A 153 6.03 -1.38 7.29
CA ASN A 153 6.80 -0.19 6.96
C ASN A 153 7.05 0.71 8.17
N MET A 154 6.10 0.83 9.10
CA MET A 154 6.30 1.59 10.36
C MET A 154 7.48 1.06 11.17
N GLY A 155 7.65 -0.26 11.20
CA GLY A 155 8.80 -0.88 11.89
C GLY A 155 10.12 -0.64 11.15
N ILE A 156 10.13 -0.73 9.82
CA ILE A 156 11.31 -0.43 8.99
C ILE A 156 11.73 1.03 9.16
N GLU A 157 10.77 1.95 9.14
CA GLU A 157 11.01 3.37 9.35
C GLU A 157 11.53 3.66 10.75
N PHE A 158 10.96 2.99 11.76
CA PHE A 158 11.44 3.11 13.14
C PHE A 158 12.93 2.79 13.22
N GLU A 159 13.38 1.62 12.73
CA GLU A 159 14.79 1.23 12.74
C GLU A 159 15.68 2.22 11.99
N ARG A 160 15.20 2.68 10.84
CA ARG A 160 15.91 3.70 10.07
C ARG A 160 16.10 4.98 10.87
N PHE A 161 15.05 5.46 11.55
CA PHE A 161 15.13 6.69 12.33
C PHE A 161 15.96 6.52 13.62
N VAL A 162 15.92 5.36 14.26
CA VAL A 162 16.85 5.08 15.39
C VAL A 162 18.29 5.23 14.94
N THR A 163 18.62 4.73 13.74
CA THR A 163 19.99 4.77 13.21
C THR A 163 20.39 6.16 12.73
N MET A 164 19.47 6.90 12.09
CA MET A 164 19.78 8.18 11.45
C MET A 164 19.65 9.38 12.38
N LEU A 165 18.72 9.35 13.30
CA LEU A 165 18.35 10.48 14.15
C LEU A 165 18.53 10.12 15.63
N SER A 166 17.48 9.59 16.26
CA SER A 166 17.53 9.10 17.64
C SER A 166 16.38 8.13 17.90
N TYR A 167 16.49 7.39 19.00
CA TYR A 167 15.42 6.53 19.49
C TYR A 167 14.15 7.33 19.82
N GLU A 168 14.30 8.46 20.49
CA GLU A 168 13.19 9.31 20.92
C GLU A 168 12.42 9.83 19.69
N PHE A 169 13.14 10.27 18.65
CA PHE A 169 12.50 10.68 17.40
C PHE A 169 11.75 9.53 16.74
N ALA A 170 12.37 8.35 16.67
CA ALA A 170 11.74 7.16 16.09
C ALA A 170 10.47 6.76 16.84
N ALA A 171 10.50 6.81 18.19
CA ALA A 171 9.36 6.50 19.04
C ALA A 171 8.20 7.50 18.84
N GLU A 172 8.50 8.80 18.86
CA GLU A 172 7.49 9.83 18.63
C GLU A 172 6.92 9.75 17.20
N ASN A 173 7.75 9.52 16.20
CA ASN A 173 7.29 9.34 14.82
C ASN A 173 6.39 8.09 14.67
N PHE A 174 6.75 6.98 15.31
CA PHE A 174 5.91 5.77 15.30
C PHE A 174 4.53 6.06 15.92
N ILE A 175 4.49 6.74 17.06
CA ILE A 175 3.24 7.11 17.74
C ILE A 175 2.43 8.12 16.91
N ALA A 176 3.08 9.03 16.21
CA ALA A 176 2.42 10.05 15.39
C ALA A 176 1.65 9.47 14.17
N HIS A 177 1.89 8.22 13.79
CA HIS A 177 1.06 7.54 12.77
C HIS A 177 -0.37 7.27 13.24
N PHE A 178 -0.59 7.22 14.55
CA PHE A 178 -1.89 6.94 15.13
C PHE A 178 -2.73 8.22 15.27
N SER A 179 -4.04 8.07 15.25
CA SER A 179 -4.95 9.18 15.51
C SER A 179 -4.71 9.80 16.90
N ASN A 180 -5.05 11.06 17.07
CA ASN A 180 -4.82 11.76 18.34
C ASN A 180 -5.43 11.04 19.56
N ASP A 181 -6.58 10.39 19.36
CA ASP A 181 -7.28 9.66 20.42
C ASP A 181 -6.58 8.34 20.78
N GLU A 182 -5.86 7.75 19.83
CA GLU A 182 -5.13 6.50 20.02
C GLU A 182 -3.73 6.69 20.63
N GLN A 183 -3.08 7.84 20.36
CA GLN A 183 -1.67 8.07 20.70
C GLN A 183 -1.36 7.86 22.19
N ALA A 184 -2.27 8.26 23.09
CA ALA A 184 -2.06 8.10 24.52
C ALA A 184 -1.99 6.61 24.92
N SER A 185 -2.89 5.79 24.38
CA SER A 185 -2.91 4.34 24.61
C SER A 185 -1.70 3.65 23.99
N VAL A 186 -1.39 4.00 22.75
CA VAL A 186 -0.21 3.46 22.03
C VAL A 186 1.08 3.79 22.77
N ARG A 187 1.21 5.00 23.31
CA ARG A 187 2.37 5.42 24.13
C ARG A 187 2.52 4.55 25.37
N MET A 188 1.43 4.21 26.04
CA MET A 188 1.47 3.31 27.21
C MET A 188 1.95 1.91 26.82
N VAL A 189 1.42 1.36 25.73
CA VAL A 189 1.87 0.03 25.22
C VAL A 189 3.33 0.10 24.80
N PHE A 190 3.75 1.15 24.10
CA PHE A 190 5.12 1.36 23.67
C PHE A 190 6.09 1.39 24.84
N GLN A 191 5.75 2.10 25.93
CA GLN A 191 6.56 2.17 27.15
C GLN A 191 6.80 0.80 27.79
N THR A 192 5.86 -0.14 27.70
CA THR A 192 6.06 -1.50 28.24
C THR A 192 7.13 -2.29 27.49
N HIS A 193 7.41 -1.93 26.24
CA HIS A 193 8.42 -2.59 25.39
C HIS A 193 9.72 -1.80 25.26
N GLU A 194 9.72 -0.53 25.71
CA GLU A 194 10.79 0.43 25.47
C GLU A 194 12.17 -0.10 25.90
N HIS A 195 12.28 -0.63 27.11
CA HIS A 195 13.53 -1.18 27.63
C HIS A 195 14.12 -2.27 26.69
N ASN A 196 13.30 -3.23 26.28
CA ASN A 196 13.75 -4.32 25.43
C ASN A 196 14.09 -3.83 24.01
N ILE A 197 13.35 -2.84 23.49
CA ILE A 197 13.66 -2.23 22.20
C ILE A 197 15.02 -1.52 22.28
N LYS A 198 15.26 -0.74 23.32
CA LYS A 198 16.56 -0.06 23.53
C LYS A 198 17.72 -1.04 23.65
N ILE A 199 17.52 -2.20 24.28
CA ILE A 199 18.51 -3.29 24.32
C ILE A 199 18.81 -3.83 22.93
N ASP A 200 17.77 -4.09 22.11
CA ASP A 200 17.94 -4.62 20.74
C ASP A 200 18.78 -3.67 19.87
N PHE A 201 18.71 -2.36 20.12
CA PHE A 201 19.51 -1.34 19.42
C PHE A 201 20.84 -1.02 20.13
N GLY A 202 21.15 -1.69 21.24
CA GLY A 202 22.38 -1.45 22.02
C GLY A 202 22.44 -0.09 22.71
N ILE A 203 21.32 0.60 22.89
CA ILE A 203 21.24 1.94 23.47
C ILE A 203 21.45 1.89 24.99
N GLU A 204 20.89 0.91 25.68
CA GLU A 204 21.05 0.77 27.13
C GLU A 204 22.33 0.05 27.57
N SER A 205 22.98 -0.70 26.68
CA SER A 205 24.36 -1.21 26.97
C SER A 205 25.43 -0.12 26.82
N GLN A 206 25.08 1.05 26.35
CA GLN A 206 25.93 2.23 26.29
C GLN A 206 25.64 3.20 27.45
N ILE A 207 25.61 2.71 28.69
CA ILE A 207 25.93 3.58 29.81
C ILE A 207 27.40 3.92 29.62
N VAL A 208 27.67 5.21 29.37
CA VAL A 208 28.98 5.87 29.21
C VAL A 208 29.44 6.02 27.74
N THR A 209 29.00 7.05 27.10
CA THR A 209 29.84 8.20 26.73
C THR A 209 28.94 9.37 26.27
N GLU A 210 28.82 10.30 27.19
CA GLU A 210 28.08 11.58 27.07
C GLU A 210 28.70 12.60 26.09
N GLN A 211 29.26 12.22 24.97
CA GLN A 211 29.92 13.17 24.06
C GLN A 211 29.41 13.20 22.61
N ALA A 212 28.38 12.43 22.26
CA ALA A 212 27.77 12.50 20.93
C ALA A 212 26.33 13.02 20.94
N ALA A 213 25.83 13.48 22.07
CA ALA A 213 24.40 13.85 22.25
C ALA A 213 24.07 15.31 21.97
N ASP A 214 25.00 16.12 21.44
CA ASP A 214 24.86 17.58 21.40
C ASP A 214 24.48 18.18 20.03
N LEU A 215 24.12 17.33 19.06
CA LEU A 215 23.54 17.83 17.80
C LEU A 215 22.01 17.83 17.91
N SER A 216 21.41 18.98 17.65
CA SER A 216 19.96 19.12 17.56
C SER A 216 19.38 18.23 16.45
N ILE A 217 18.08 17.89 16.55
CA ILE A 217 17.37 17.11 15.51
C ILE A 217 17.51 17.79 14.14
N ASP A 218 17.47 19.10 14.09
CA ASP A 218 17.63 19.89 12.86
C ASP A 218 19.01 19.74 12.21
N GLU A 219 20.08 19.68 13.02
CA GLU A 219 21.44 19.45 12.52
C GLU A 219 21.61 18.04 11.95
N ARG A 220 20.98 17.04 12.58
CA ARG A 220 20.99 15.65 12.09
C ARG A 220 20.16 15.49 10.82
N LEU A 221 18.99 16.12 10.75
CA LEU A 221 18.16 16.17 9.53
C LEU A 221 18.88 16.85 8.37
N THR A 222 19.60 17.94 8.64
CA THR A 222 20.40 18.66 7.64
C THR A 222 21.55 17.81 7.11
N ALA A 223 22.26 17.11 8.00
CA ALA A 223 23.33 16.19 7.62
C ALA A 223 22.83 15.00 6.82
N TRP A 224 21.64 14.49 7.11
CA TRP A 224 20.99 13.43 6.35
C TRP A 224 20.54 13.90 4.96
N ALA A 225 19.91 15.07 4.87
CA ALA A 225 19.48 15.64 3.59
C ALA A 225 20.66 15.85 2.62
N ALA A 226 21.86 16.15 3.16
CA ALA A 226 23.08 16.28 2.39
C ALA A 226 23.65 14.94 1.84
N GLN A 227 23.18 13.80 2.36
CA GLN A 227 23.60 12.46 1.92
C GLN A 227 22.67 11.82 0.89
N ILE A 228 21.52 12.45 0.59
CA ILE A 228 20.61 11.97 -0.46
C ILE A 228 21.21 12.34 -1.81
N PRO A 229 21.51 11.37 -2.69
CA PRO A 229 21.98 11.68 -4.04
C PRO A 229 20.94 12.55 -4.76
N ALA A 230 21.35 13.66 -5.34
CA ALA A 230 20.50 14.47 -6.19
C ALA A 230 20.11 13.64 -7.43
N GLY A 231 18.91 13.07 -7.44
CA GLY A 231 18.40 12.34 -8.60
C GLY A 231 17.78 10.97 -8.31
N VAL A 232 16.78 10.89 -7.44
CA VAL A 232 15.78 9.82 -7.44
C VAL A 232 14.40 10.44 -7.51
#